data_4c702c65670b0febe6c498f67920a568
#
_entry.id   4c702c65670b0febe6c498f67920a568
#
_cell.length_a   1.000
_cell.length_b   1.000
_cell.length_c   1.000
_cell.angle_alpha   90.00
_cell.angle_beta   90.00
_cell.angle_gamma   90.00
#
_symmetry.space_group_name_H-M   'P 1'
#
loop_
_entity.id
_entity.type
_entity.pdbx_description
1 polymer ?
#
loop_
_entity_poly.entity_id
_entity_poly.type
_entity_poly.pdbx_seq_one_letter_code
_entity_poly.pdbx_strand_id
1 'polypeptide(L)'
;MSLLTALRTYVLADATVTALAGVRMYPRRLPQGPTLPAIAYQRIDTRREHDMDGPDGLPRARVQLSIWAASVAAAEELAAAVRGRLDGYKGAWGSVTVGSCLCVGERDLDDPETGRNAVVQDYMIQWRE
;
A
#
# COMPACT_ATOMS: atom_id res chain seq x y z
N MET A 1 -17.37 -0.17 -0.44
CA MET A 1 -15.96 -0.63 -0.29
C MET A 1 -15.10 0.59 0.03
N SER A 2 -14.28 0.50 1.07
CA SER A 2 -13.36 1.59 1.41
C SER A 2 -12.14 1.58 0.48
N LEU A 3 -11.44 2.70 0.43
CA LEU A 3 -10.19 2.80 -0.34
C LEU A 3 -9.19 1.73 0.07
N LEU A 4 -8.98 1.54 1.38
CA LEU A 4 -7.96 0.58 1.86
C LEU A 4 -8.36 -0.87 1.57
N THR A 5 -9.64 -1.20 1.68
CA THR A 5 -10.13 -2.54 1.30
C THR A 5 -9.93 -2.79 -0.19
N ALA A 6 -10.24 -1.79 -1.01
CA ALA A 6 -10.05 -1.89 -2.46
C ALA A 6 -8.58 -2.02 -2.82
N LEU A 7 -7.70 -1.25 -2.17
CA LEU A 7 -6.25 -1.34 -2.35
C LEU A 7 -5.73 -2.74 -2.04
N ARG A 8 -6.10 -3.29 -0.90
CA ARG A 8 -5.68 -4.63 -0.50
C ARG A 8 -6.11 -5.67 -1.51
N THR A 9 -7.37 -5.65 -1.91
CA THR A 9 -7.90 -6.58 -2.90
C THR A 9 -7.14 -6.49 -4.22
N TYR A 10 -6.86 -5.28 -4.68
CA TYR A 10 -6.15 -5.06 -5.93
C TYR A 10 -4.71 -5.55 -5.89
N VAL A 11 -3.99 -5.27 -4.80
CA VAL A 11 -2.60 -5.71 -4.63
C VAL A 11 -2.54 -7.25 -4.58
N LEU A 12 -3.44 -7.88 -3.84
CA LEU A 12 -3.45 -9.34 -3.68
C LEU A 12 -4.02 -10.07 -4.90
N ALA A 13 -4.53 -9.37 -5.88
CA ALA A 13 -4.91 -9.96 -7.16
C ALA A 13 -3.72 -10.17 -8.10
N ASP A 14 -2.57 -9.61 -7.77
CA ASP A 14 -1.35 -9.73 -8.58
C ASP A 14 -0.63 -11.05 -8.25
N ALA A 15 -0.39 -11.87 -9.27
CA ALA A 15 0.24 -13.18 -9.09
C ALA A 15 1.69 -13.08 -8.58
N THR A 16 2.42 -12.04 -8.97
CA THR A 16 3.79 -11.85 -8.52
C THR A 16 3.82 -11.52 -7.03
N VAL A 17 2.92 -10.66 -6.57
CA VAL A 17 2.81 -10.31 -5.16
C VAL A 17 2.41 -11.53 -4.33
N THR A 18 1.39 -12.28 -4.76
CA THR A 18 0.92 -13.46 -4.00
C THR A 18 1.93 -14.61 -4.04
N ALA A 19 2.75 -14.71 -5.07
CA ALA A 19 3.83 -15.69 -5.09
C ALA A 19 4.86 -15.44 -3.98
N LEU A 20 5.05 -14.18 -3.59
CA LEU A 20 6.01 -13.78 -2.56
C LEU A 20 5.38 -13.68 -1.17
N ALA A 21 4.23 -13.02 -1.07
CA ALA A 21 3.61 -12.69 0.21
C ALA A 21 2.34 -13.48 0.51
N GLY A 22 1.85 -14.31 -0.42
CA GLY A 22 0.57 -14.96 -0.26
C GLY A 22 -0.53 -13.91 -0.07
N VAL A 23 -1.33 -14.07 0.98
CA VAL A 23 -2.37 -13.09 1.35
C VAL A 23 -1.99 -12.33 2.63
N ARG A 24 -0.70 -12.31 2.96
CA ARG A 24 -0.19 -11.67 4.18
C ARG A 24 -0.06 -10.17 3.99
N MET A 25 -1.19 -9.49 4.04
CA MET A 25 -1.29 -8.04 3.95
C MET A 25 -2.26 -7.57 5.02
N TYR A 26 -1.75 -6.82 6.00
CA TYR A 26 -2.44 -6.52 7.25
C TYR A 26 -2.58 -5.02 7.48
N PRO A 27 -3.72 -4.57 8.02
CA PRO A 27 -3.88 -3.16 8.34
C PRO A 27 -3.00 -2.75 9.53
N ARG A 28 -2.32 -1.63 9.39
CA ARG A 28 -1.50 -0.93 10.39
C ARG A 28 -0.21 -1.64 10.75
N ARG A 29 -0.26 -2.87 11.23
CA ARG A 29 0.92 -3.60 11.70
C ARG A 29 0.77 -5.09 11.45
N LEU A 30 1.90 -5.78 11.45
CA LEU A 30 1.91 -7.22 11.33
C LEU A 30 1.38 -7.87 12.62
N PRO A 31 0.77 -9.06 12.52
CA PRO A 31 0.42 -9.82 13.71
C PRO A 31 1.69 -10.24 14.44
N GLN A 32 1.54 -10.65 15.70
CA GLN A 32 2.65 -11.21 16.47
C GLN A 32 3.09 -12.54 15.85
N GLY A 33 4.41 -12.74 15.72
CA GLY A 33 4.95 -13.96 15.13
C GLY A 33 4.59 -14.13 13.65
N PRO A 34 4.74 -13.08 12.81
CA PRO A 34 4.26 -13.15 11.44
C PRO A 34 5.13 -14.05 10.57
N THR A 35 4.50 -14.62 9.54
CA THR A 35 5.22 -15.27 8.45
C THR A 35 5.68 -14.15 7.49
N LEU A 36 6.94 -14.19 7.12
CA LEU A 36 7.53 -13.20 6.19
C LEU A 36 7.77 -13.84 4.83
N PRO A 37 7.76 -13.07 3.73
CA PRO A 37 7.46 -11.63 3.68
C PRO A 37 5.99 -11.32 3.92
N ALA A 38 5.72 -10.11 4.39
CA ALA A 38 4.38 -9.64 4.67
C ALA A 38 4.31 -8.11 4.49
N ILE A 39 3.11 -7.62 4.27
CA ILE A 39 2.87 -6.20 4.03
C ILE A 39 1.95 -5.66 5.12
N ALA A 40 2.32 -4.53 5.71
CA ALA A 40 1.43 -3.75 6.57
C ALA A 40 1.07 -2.46 5.84
N TYR A 41 -0.19 -2.08 5.86
CA TYR A 41 -0.66 -0.88 5.17
C TYR A 41 -1.46 0.00 6.11
N GLN A 42 -1.31 1.32 5.95
CA GLN A 42 -2.08 2.28 6.73
C GLN A 42 -2.27 3.57 5.96
N ARG A 43 -3.37 4.23 6.24
CA ARG A 43 -3.59 5.59 5.76
C ARG A 43 -2.90 6.55 6.71
N ILE A 44 -2.05 7.41 6.16
CA ILE A 44 -1.39 8.45 6.94
C ILE A 44 -2.33 9.64 7.10
N ASP A 45 -2.90 10.11 6.01
CA ASP A 45 -3.94 11.13 6.05
C ASP A 45 -4.81 11.07 4.81
N THR A 46 -5.93 11.76 4.86
CA THR A 46 -6.81 11.99 3.72
C THR A 46 -7.13 13.48 3.70
N ARG A 47 -6.98 14.09 2.54
CA ARG A 47 -7.36 15.49 2.33
C ARG A 47 -8.56 15.55 1.41
N ARG A 48 -9.55 16.34 1.84
CA ARG A 48 -10.77 16.58 1.09
C ARG A 48 -10.93 18.06 0.88
N GLU A 49 -11.16 18.48 -0.37
CA GLU A 49 -11.40 19.87 -0.69
C GLU A 49 -12.90 20.15 -0.68
N HIS A 50 -13.25 21.34 -0.25
CA HIS A 50 -14.64 21.80 -0.17
C HIS A 50 -14.74 23.21 -0.73
N ASP A 51 -15.88 23.52 -1.36
CA ASP A 51 -16.25 24.87 -1.73
C ASP A 51 -17.54 25.29 -0.98
N MET A 52 -18.13 26.41 -1.39
CA MET A 52 -19.35 26.92 -0.74
C MET A 52 -20.56 26.00 -0.93
N ASP A 53 -20.52 25.12 -1.92
CA ASP A 53 -21.62 24.21 -2.25
C ASP A 53 -21.37 22.81 -1.67
N GLY A 54 -20.27 22.59 -0.96
CA GLY A 54 -19.94 21.31 -0.35
C GLY A 54 -18.60 20.74 -0.79
N PRO A 55 -18.42 19.39 -0.72
CA PRO A 55 -17.18 18.75 -1.16
C PRO A 55 -16.92 18.99 -2.64
N ASP A 56 -15.69 19.39 -2.96
CA ASP A 56 -15.26 19.66 -4.31
C ASP A 56 -13.97 18.88 -4.61
N GLY A 57 -13.88 18.37 -5.83
CA GLY A 57 -12.75 17.57 -6.27
C GLY A 57 -12.73 16.17 -5.70
N LEU A 58 -11.66 15.45 -6.02
CA LEU A 58 -11.46 14.10 -5.53
C LEU A 58 -10.63 14.12 -4.25
N PRO A 59 -10.99 13.32 -3.25
CA PRO A 59 -10.14 13.18 -2.07
C PRO A 59 -8.78 12.60 -2.44
N ARG A 60 -7.77 12.96 -1.64
CA ARG A 60 -6.40 12.45 -1.79
C ARG A 60 -5.97 11.82 -0.48
N ALA A 61 -5.49 10.60 -0.55
CA ALA A 61 -4.95 9.91 0.61
C ALA A 61 -3.47 9.64 0.44
N ARG A 62 -2.73 9.82 1.52
CA ARG A 62 -1.38 9.30 1.62
C ARG A 62 -1.46 7.95 2.33
N VAL A 63 -1.07 6.90 1.63
CA VAL A 63 -1.11 5.53 2.14
C VAL A 63 0.31 5.00 2.21
N GLN A 64 0.67 4.40 3.33
CA GLN A 64 1.98 3.84 3.54
C GLN A 64 1.90 2.33 3.55
N LEU A 65 2.76 1.69 2.76
CA LEU A 65 2.95 0.25 2.77
C LEU A 65 4.32 -0.08 3.33
N SER A 66 4.36 -0.86 4.40
CA SER A 66 5.60 -1.36 4.98
C SER A 66 5.75 -2.82 4.58
N ILE A 67 6.77 -3.08 3.78
CA ILE A 67 7.01 -4.39 3.17
C ILE A 67 8.13 -5.07 3.94
N TRP A 68 7.75 -6.00 4.81
CA TRP A 68 8.66 -6.67 5.73
C TRP A 68 9.13 -8.01 5.20
N ALA A 69 10.42 -8.30 5.38
CA ALA A 69 11.01 -9.56 4.98
C ALA A 69 12.18 -9.94 5.89
N ALA A 70 12.65 -11.17 5.77
CA ALA A 70 13.78 -11.67 6.57
C ALA A 70 15.12 -11.15 6.06
N SER A 71 15.18 -10.65 4.82
CA SER A 71 16.41 -10.11 4.24
C SER A 71 16.11 -8.86 3.43
N VAL A 72 17.14 -8.05 3.19
CA VAL A 72 17.04 -6.85 2.36
C VAL A 72 16.61 -7.21 0.94
N ALA A 73 17.21 -8.25 0.37
CA ALA A 73 16.90 -8.67 -1.00
C ALA A 73 15.45 -9.11 -1.14
N ALA A 74 14.92 -9.86 -0.16
CA ALA A 74 13.53 -10.29 -0.19
C ALA A 74 12.55 -9.12 -0.04
N ALA A 75 12.88 -8.15 0.81
CA ALA A 75 12.07 -6.94 0.96
C ALA A 75 12.04 -6.13 -0.33
N GLU A 76 13.19 -5.95 -0.98
CA GLU A 76 13.27 -5.23 -2.25
C GLU A 76 12.51 -5.92 -3.38
N GLU A 77 12.57 -7.25 -3.43
CA GLU A 77 11.85 -8.02 -4.44
C GLU A 77 10.35 -7.83 -4.32
N LEU A 78 9.80 -7.95 -3.10
CA LEU A 78 8.38 -7.74 -2.89
C LEU A 78 7.99 -6.27 -3.11
N ALA A 79 8.83 -5.34 -2.67
CA ALA A 79 8.60 -3.91 -2.88
C ALA A 79 8.52 -3.56 -4.37
N ALA A 80 9.40 -4.14 -5.19
CA ALA A 80 9.36 -3.93 -6.64
C ALA A 80 8.07 -4.49 -7.25
N ALA A 81 7.62 -5.65 -6.80
CA ALA A 81 6.37 -6.24 -7.28
C ALA A 81 5.16 -5.37 -6.93
N VAL A 82 5.10 -4.86 -5.70
CA VAL A 82 4.02 -3.97 -5.24
C VAL A 82 4.04 -2.66 -6.01
N ARG A 83 5.22 -2.06 -6.18
CA ARG A 83 5.36 -0.80 -6.93
C ARG A 83 4.95 -1.00 -8.40
N GLY A 84 5.33 -2.10 -9.01
CA GLY A 84 4.91 -2.41 -10.38
C GLY A 84 3.40 -2.56 -10.52
N ARG A 85 2.72 -2.98 -9.47
CA ARG A 85 1.26 -3.11 -9.46
C ARG A 85 0.55 -1.76 -9.26
N LEU A 86 1.11 -0.88 -8.43
CA LEU A 86 0.42 0.32 -7.95
C LEU A 86 0.87 1.61 -8.61
N ASP A 87 2.17 1.79 -8.85
CA ASP A 87 2.69 3.08 -9.29
C ASP A 87 2.21 3.42 -10.70
N GLY A 88 1.59 4.58 -10.83
CA GLY A 88 1.05 5.05 -12.09
C GLY A 88 -0.32 4.46 -12.44
N TYR A 89 -0.95 3.73 -11.55
CA TYR A 89 -2.25 3.12 -11.82
C TYR A 89 -3.37 4.15 -11.88
N LYS A 90 -4.30 3.92 -12.80
CA LYS A 90 -5.54 4.67 -12.94
C LYS A 90 -6.62 3.68 -13.41
N GLY A 91 -7.76 3.70 -12.76
CA GLY A 91 -8.85 2.78 -13.12
C GLY A 91 -9.69 2.39 -11.92
N ALA A 92 -10.38 1.27 -12.02
CA ALA A 92 -11.30 0.81 -10.99
C ALA A 92 -10.66 -0.24 -10.08
N TRP A 93 -10.85 -0.06 -8.78
CA TRP A 93 -10.64 -1.09 -7.78
C TRP A 93 -12.02 -1.45 -7.20
N GLY A 94 -12.71 -2.38 -7.84
CA GLY A 94 -14.10 -2.68 -7.46
C GLY A 94 -14.99 -1.45 -7.61
N SER A 95 -15.64 -1.03 -6.53
CA SER A 95 -16.52 0.15 -6.52
C SER A 95 -15.77 1.47 -6.38
N VAL A 96 -14.45 1.44 -6.15
CA VAL A 96 -13.61 2.63 -6.00
C VAL A 96 -12.97 2.97 -7.34
N THR A 97 -13.12 4.21 -7.79
CA THR A 97 -12.47 4.70 -9.00
C THR A 97 -11.22 5.47 -8.61
N VAL A 98 -10.06 5.00 -9.08
CA VAL A 98 -8.76 5.62 -8.80
C VAL A 98 -8.41 6.56 -9.95
N GLY A 99 -8.27 7.84 -9.63
CA GLY A 99 -7.86 8.85 -10.61
C GLY A 99 -6.36 8.90 -10.78
N SER A 100 -5.61 8.64 -9.71
CA SER A 100 -4.15 8.52 -9.76
C SER A 100 -3.66 7.74 -8.55
N CYS A 101 -2.57 7.03 -8.73
CA CYS A 101 -1.87 6.31 -7.66
C CYS A 101 -0.38 6.41 -7.96
N LEU A 102 0.34 7.16 -7.15
CA LEU A 102 1.75 7.46 -7.39
C LEU A 102 2.59 7.14 -6.18
N CYS A 103 3.67 6.39 -6.38
CA CYS A 103 4.67 6.18 -5.35
C CYS A 103 5.49 7.46 -5.22
N VAL A 104 5.34 8.15 -4.09
CA VAL A 104 5.97 9.45 -3.86
C VAL A 104 7.19 9.38 -2.94
N GLY A 105 7.44 8.23 -2.36
CA GLY A 105 8.61 8.04 -1.51
C GLY A 105 8.84 6.58 -1.20
N GLU A 106 10.11 6.24 -0.97
CA GLU A 106 10.50 4.89 -0.61
C GLU A 106 11.74 4.99 0.27
N ARG A 107 11.75 4.24 1.36
CA ARG A 107 12.89 4.22 2.28
C ARG A 107 13.05 2.85 2.90
N ASP A 108 14.26 2.58 3.37
CA ASP A 108 14.56 1.33 4.04
C ASP A 108 14.41 1.50 5.54
N LEU A 109 14.02 0.42 6.20
CA LEU A 109 13.89 0.35 7.64
C LEU A 109 14.33 -1.04 8.09
N ASP A 110 15.02 -1.12 9.22
CA ASP A 110 15.35 -2.39 9.82
C ASP A 110 14.95 -2.42 11.29
N ASP A 111 14.70 -3.62 11.79
CA ASP A 111 14.42 -3.85 13.20
C ASP A 111 15.50 -4.79 13.74
N PRO A 112 16.52 -4.23 14.43
CA PRO A 112 17.63 -5.05 14.92
C PRO A 112 17.21 -6.07 15.98
N GLU A 113 16.13 -5.83 16.71
CA GLU A 113 15.64 -6.78 17.71
C GLU A 113 15.11 -8.06 17.11
N THR A 114 14.41 -7.96 15.98
CA THR A 114 13.81 -9.11 15.30
C THR A 114 14.60 -9.58 14.09
N GLY A 115 15.57 -8.77 13.62
CA GLY A 115 16.31 -9.03 12.40
C GLY A 115 15.51 -8.83 11.14
N ARG A 116 14.35 -8.21 11.22
CA ARG A 116 13.49 -7.95 10.06
C ARG A 116 13.95 -6.74 9.29
N ASN A 117 13.74 -6.77 7.99
CA ASN A 117 14.04 -5.67 7.08
C ASN A 117 12.78 -5.23 6.39
N ALA A 118 12.64 -3.93 6.16
CA ALA A 118 11.47 -3.41 5.45
C ALA A 118 11.87 -2.41 4.39
N VAL A 119 11.05 -2.34 3.36
CA VAL A 119 10.97 -1.20 2.44
C VAL A 119 9.64 -0.53 2.70
N VAL A 120 9.67 0.76 3.02
CA VAL A 120 8.47 1.54 3.29
C VAL A 120 8.18 2.42 2.10
N GLN A 121 7.01 2.24 1.51
CA GLN A 121 6.57 3.00 0.33
C GLN A 121 5.40 3.90 0.70
N ASP A 122 5.46 5.14 0.24
CA ASP A 122 4.36 6.08 0.40
C ASP A 122 3.71 6.31 -0.96
N TYR A 123 2.39 6.19 -1.00
CA TYR A 123 1.59 6.42 -2.21
C TYR A 123 0.62 7.56 -2.00
N MET A 124 0.52 8.43 -2.99
CA MET A 124 -0.56 9.42 -3.05
C MET A 124 -1.62 8.89 -3.97
N ILE A 125 -2.83 8.74 -3.46
CA ILE A 125 -3.96 8.18 -4.18
C ILE A 125 -5.09 9.19 -4.23
N GLN A 126 -5.53 9.52 -5.44
CA GLN A 126 -6.72 10.32 -5.67
C GLN A 126 -7.82 9.39 -6.15
N TRP A 127 -8.97 9.41 -5.48
CA TRP A 127 -10.02 8.43 -5.77
C TRP A 127 -11.42 9.00 -5.57
N ARG A 128 -12.39 8.22 -6.00
CA ARG A 128 -13.81 8.46 -5.78
C ARG A 128 -14.49 7.13 -5.48
N GLU A 129 -15.35 7.15 -4.52
CA GLU A 129 -16.19 6.01 -4.15
C GLU A 129 -17.46 5.93 -4.98
#